data_cf13a5c01c123054d43aa4ebbe486b1d
#
_entry.id   cf13a5c01c123054d43aa4ebbe486b1d
#
_cell.length_a   1.000
_cell.length_b   1.000
_cell.length_c   1.000
_cell.angle_alpha   90.00
_cell.angle_beta   90.00
_cell.angle_gamma   90.00
#
_symmetry.space_group_name_H-M   'P 1'
#
loop_
_entity.id
_entity.type
_entity.pdbx_description
1 polymer ?
#
loop_
_entity_poly.entity_id
_entity_poly.type
_entity_poly.pdbx_seq_one_letter_code
_entity_poly.pdbx_strand_id
1 'polypeptide(L)'
;PANDYLLKKFFRIPLDENVSRSRINAILFYYTAWYADNGGEVTEANDYDAVGIWSLPGQHLPATLSDDPKFNKIFFDDLDKRKYEVLPPSMGYYYLFMIGKDLSQPNVRGSVRTILNHYKERADRDNCAVVLEAISEHAKSVYEYFGFRICLTFKFGEKEVNSQGILDPEGEGFTGHLMIYHKDGEKVLRL
;
A
#
# COMPACT_ATOMS: atom_id res chain seq x y z
N PRO A 1 -3.36 3.53 13.67
CA PRO A 1 -4.81 3.27 13.63
C PRO A 1 -5.31 2.91 12.22
N ALA A 2 -4.97 3.69 11.16
CA ALA A 2 -5.42 3.37 9.80
C ALA A 2 -4.95 1.99 9.31
N ASN A 3 -3.72 1.59 9.61
CA ASN A 3 -3.21 0.24 9.31
C ASN A 3 -4.01 -0.84 10.05
N ASP A 4 -4.38 -0.61 11.31
CA ASP A 4 -5.19 -1.54 12.10
C ASP A 4 -6.59 -1.70 11.51
N TYR A 5 -7.22 -0.60 11.11
CA TYR A 5 -8.50 -0.62 10.42
C TYR A 5 -8.45 -1.44 9.13
N LEU A 6 -7.48 -1.17 8.26
CA LEU A 6 -7.34 -1.90 7.00
C LEU A 6 -7.09 -3.39 7.22
N LEU A 7 -6.20 -3.74 8.15
CA LEU A 7 -5.92 -5.13 8.52
C LEU A 7 -7.18 -5.84 8.99
N LYS A 8 -7.99 -5.21 9.85
CA LYS A 8 -9.27 -5.77 10.30
C LYS A 8 -10.25 -5.99 9.15
N LYS A 9 -10.36 -5.02 8.22
CA LYS A 9 -11.22 -5.17 7.03
C LYS A 9 -10.76 -6.33 6.14
N PHE A 10 -9.47 -6.42 5.81
CA PHE A 10 -8.93 -7.51 4.98
C PHE A 10 -9.12 -8.89 5.60
N PHE A 11 -8.96 -9.02 6.92
CA PHE A 11 -9.06 -10.29 7.62
C PHE A 11 -10.42 -10.57 8.24
N ARG A 12 -11.43 -9.74 7.95
CA ARG A 12 -12.79 -9.87 8.46
C ARG A 12 -12.83 -9.97 9.99
N ILE A 13 -12.01 -9.13 10.63
CA ILE A 13 -11.95 -9.03 12.10
C ILE A 13 -12.91 -7.92 12.52
N PRO A 14 -13.75 -8.12 13.55
CA PRO A 14 -14.59 -7.05 14.11
C PRO A 14 -13.76 -5.80 14.46
N LEU A 15 -14.26 -4.62 14.12
CA LEU A 15 -13.51 -3.37 14.31
C LEU A 15 -13.22 -3.07 15.78
N ASP A 16 -14.10 -3.49 16.69
CA ASP A 16 -13.97 -3.34 18.15
C ASP A 16 -13.11 -4.44 18.80
N GLU A 17 -12.71 -5.48 18.05
CA GLU A 17 -11.86 -6.53 18.59
C GLU A 17 -10.43 -6.01 18.84
N ASN A 18 -9.92 -6.26 20.04
CA ASN A 18 -8.51 -6.01 20.37
C ASN A 18 -7.65 -7.18 19.87
N VAL A 19 -7.00 -6.99 18.74
CA VAL A 19 -6.18 -8.04 18.11
C VAL A 19 -4.85 -8.19 18.84
N SER A 20 -4.55 -9.39 19.34
CA SER A 20 -3.29 -9.66 20.01
C SER A 20 -2.08 -9.48 19.06
N ARG A 21 -0.94 -9.09 19.61
CA ARG A 21 0.32 -8.97 18.83
C ARG A 21 0.69 -10.29 18.13
N SER A 22 0.47 -11.42 18.78
CA SER A 22 0.70 -12.75 18.22
C SER A 22 -0.15 -12.99 16.97
N ARG A 23 -1.43 -12.59 17.00
CA ARG A 23 -2.32 -12.72 15.83
C ARG A 23 -1.92 -11.78 14.70
N ILE A 24 -1.55 -10.54 15.01
CA ILE A 24 -1.01 -9.60 14.01
C ILE A 24 0.24 -10.17 13.33
N ASN A 25 1.17 -10.71 14.11
CA ASN A 25 2.38 -11.32 13.56
C ASN A 25 2.05 -12.54 12.67
N ALA A 26 1.09 -13.38 13.03
CA ALA A 26 0.65 -14.50 12.22
C ALA A 26 0.04 -14.05 10.89
N ILE A 27 -0.73 -12.96 10.89
CA ILE A 27 -1.30 -12.35 9.68
C ILE A 27 -0.21 -11.81 8.77
N LEU A 28 0.73 -11.06 9.31
CA LEU A 28 1.86 -10.50 8.53
C LEU A 28 2.74 -11.62 7.96
N PHE A 29 2.99 -12.68 8.73
CA PHE A 29 3.71 -13.85 8.25
C PHE A 29 2.96 -14.54 7.10
N TYR A 30 1.65 -14.73 7.24
CA TYR A 30 0.81 -15.30 6.17
C TYR A 30 0.92 -14.50 4.87
N TYR A 31 0.79 -13.18 4.92
CA TYR A 31 0.91 -12.34 3.71
C TYR A 31 2.31 -12.40 3.11
N THR A 32 3.34 -12.33 3.94
CA THR A 32 4.72 -12.41 3.49
C THR A 32 4.98 -13.73 2.74
N ALA A 33 4.59 -14.85 3.33
CA ALA A 33 4.71 -16.17 2.72
C ALA A 33 3.86 -16.27 1.45
N TRP A 34 2.61 -15.82 1.50
CA TRP A 34 1.71 -15.89 0.36
C TRP A 34 2.21 -15.10 -0.85
N TYR A 35 2.73 -13.88 -0.65
CA TYR A 35 3.34 -13.10 -1.74
C TYR A 35 4.58 -13.80 -2.30
N ALA A 36 5.46 -14.31 -1.47
CA ALA A 36 6.66 -15.03 -1.89
C ALA A 36 6.31 -16.29 -2.69
N ASP A 37 5.35 -17.09 -2.21
CA ASP A 37 4.93 -18.35 -2.85
C ASP A 37 4.20 -18.11 -4.19
N ASN A 38 3.59 -16.93 -4.38
CA ASN A 38 2.89 -16.56 -5.61
C ASN A 38 3.74 -15.67 -6.54
N GLY A 39 5.06 -15.63 -6.34
CA GLY A 39 6.00 -14.95 -7.22
C GLY A 39 6.17 -13.46 -6.95
N GLY A 40 5.62 -12.94 -5.87
CA GLY A 40 5.95 -11.62 -5.35
C GLY A 40 7.35 -11.59 -4.74
N GLU A 41 7.80 -10.41 -4.35
CA GLU A 41 9.08 -10.21 -3.71
C GLU A 41 8.92 -9.67 -2.30
N VAL A 42 9.74 -10.18 -1.38
CA VAL A 42 9.93 -9.63 -0.04
C VAL A 42 11.35 -9.07 0.01
N THR A 43 11.45 -7.77 0.20
CA THR A 43 12.74 -7.05 0.18
C THR A 43 13.01 -6.42 1.53
N GLU A 44 14.23 -6.56 2.03
CA GLU A 44 14.67 -5.95 3.27
C GLU A 44 15.79 -4.94 3.04
N ALA A 45 16.03 -4.07 4.00
CA ALA A 45 17.15 -3.15 4.04
C ALA A 45 17.65 -2.95 5.46
N ASN A 46 18.99 -2.83 5.59
CA ASN A 46 19.69 -2.58 6.86
C ASN A 46 19.37 -3.61 7.95
N ASP A 47 19.57 -4.90 7.64
CA ASP A 47 19.36 -6.01 8.57
C ASP A 47 17.94 -6.01 9.14
N TYR A 48 16.96 -6.04 8.23
CA TYR A 48 15.53 -6.04 8.50
C TYR A 48 14.99 -4.77 9.21
N ASP A 49 15.72 -3.67 9.23
CA ASP A 49 15.19 -2.38 9.74
C ASP A 49 13.96 -1.92 8.93
N ALA A 50 13.92 -2.20 7.63
CA ALA A 50 12.71 -2.07 6.84
C ALA A 50 12.48 -3.31 5.97
N VAL A 51 11.21 -3.65 5.78
CA VAL A 51 10.75 -4.76 4.92
C VAL A 51 9.61 -4.27 4.04
N GLY A 52 9.70 -4.55 2.75
CA GLY A 52 8.66 -4.28 1.75
C GLY A 52 8.16 -5.56 1.08
N ILE A 53 6.86 -5.62 0.82
CA ILE A 53 6.19 -6.73 0.12
C ILE A 53 5.66 -6.20 -1.21
N TRP A 54 6.03 -6.85 -2.30
CA TRP A 54 5.81 -6.36 -3.65
C TRP A 54 5.18 -7.40 -4.56
N SER A 55 4.31 -6.97 -5.48
CA SER A 55 4.01 -7.73 -6.69
C SER A 55 4.77 -7.14 -7.89
N LEU A 56 5.10 -8.01 -8.84
CA LEU A 56 5.91 -7.68 -10.00
C LEU A 56 5.03 -7.31 -11.20
N PRO A 57 5.57 -6.61 -12.22
CA PRO A 57 4.85 -6.31 -13.43
C PRO A 57 4.25 -7.57 -14.10
N GLY A 58 2.98 -7.49 -14.47
CA GLY A 58 2.25 -8.60 -15.08
C GLY A 58 1.71 -9.66 -14.11
N GLN A 59 1.97 -9.54 -12.82
CA GLN A 59 1.36 -10.41 -11.81
C GLN A 59 -0.04 -9.90 -11.45
N HIS A 60 -1.01 -10.80 -11.51
CA HIS A 60 -2.37 -10.59 -11.00
C HIS A 60 -2.58 -11.50 -9.80
N LEU A 61 -2.24 -10.99 -8.61
CA LEU A 61 -2.48 -11.72 -7.38
C LEU A 61 -3.98 -11.63 -7.05
N PRO A 62 -4.63 -12.77 -6.71
CA PRO A 62 -6.05 -12.74 -6.38
C PRO A 62 -6.31 -11.88 -5.15
N ALA A 63 -7.32 -11.00 -5.24
CA ALA A 63 -7.72 -10.16 -4.13
C ALA A 63 -8.39 -10.98 -3.03
N THR A 64 -8.00 -10.75 -1.77
CA THR A 64 -8.74 -11.24 -0.60
C THR A 64 -9.83 -10.22 -0.30
N LEU A 65 -11.05 -10.48 -0.75
CA LEU A 65 -12.17 -9.57 -0.52
C LEU A 65 -12.58 -9.53 0.96
N SER A 66 -12.88 -8.32 1.44
CA SER A 66 -13.59 -8.10 2.71
C SER A 66 -15.03 -8.59 2.61
N ASP A 67 -15.71 -8.75 3.74
CA ASP A 67 -17.18 -8.93 3.80
C ASP A 67 -17.95 -7.61 3.73
N ASP A 68 -17.26 -6.49 3.61
CA ASP A 68 -17.84 -5.17 3.37
C ASP A 68 -17.81 -4.81 1.87
N PRO A 69 -18.96 -4.84 1.16
CA PRO A 69 -19.02 -4.50 -0.26
C PRO A 69 -18.60 -3.06 -0.57
N LYS A 70 -18.84 -2.11 0.35
CA LYS A 70 -18.46 -0.71 0.18
C LYS A 70 -16.94 -0.55 0.24
N PHE A 71 -16.30 -1.23 1.17
CA PHE A 71 -14.84 -1.29 1.26
C PHE A 71 -14.24 -1.92 0.00
N ASN A 72 -14.77 -3.06 -0.44
CA ASN A 72 -14.30 -3.74 -1.65
C ASN A 72 -14.41 -2.86 -2.89
N LYS A 73 -15.52 -2.14 -3.03
CA LYS A 73 -15.70 -1.22 -4.15
C LYS A 73 -14.60 -0.15 -4.19
N ILE A 74 -14.31 0.49 -3.06
CA ILE A 74 -13.29 1.55 -3.00
C ILE A 74 -11.89 0.95 -3.23
N PHE A 75 -11.54 -0.09 -2.47
CA PHE A 75 -10.17 -0.60 -2.41
C PHE A 75 -9.77 -1.44 -3.63
N PHE A 76 -10.69 -2.20 -4.19
CA PHE A 76 -10.39 -3.04 -5.34
C PHE A 76 -10.91 -2.44 -6.65
N ASP A 77 -12.22 -2.13 -6.75
CA ASP A 77 -12.79 -1.73 -8.02
C ASP A 77 -12.36 -0.32 -8.44
N ASP A 78 -12.54 0.69 -7.58
CA ASP A 78 -12.27 2.09 -7.92
C ASP A 78 -10.77 2.36 -8.07
N LEU A 79 -9.92 1.77 -7.21
CA LEU A 79 -8.46 1.91 -7.30
C LEU A 79 -7.91 1.21 -8.55
N ASP A 80 -8.37 0.00 -8.85
CA ASP A 80 -7.95 -0.71 -10.06
C ASP A 80 -8.41 0.01 -11.32
N LYS A 81 -9.66 0.44 -11.36
CA LYS A 81 -10.16 1.25 -12.47
C LYS A 81 -9.29 2.47 -12.70
N ARG A 82 -8.96 3.22 -11.64
CA ARG A 82 -8.13 4.42 -11.75
C ARG A 82 -6.72 4.13 -12.21
N LYS A 83 -6.10 3.03 -11.76
CA LYS A 83 -4.80 2.58 -12.26
C LYS A 83 -4.81 2.39 -13.77
N TYR A 84 -5.81 1.69 -14.30
CA TYR A 84 -5.95 1.47 -15.75
C TYR A 84 -6.27 2.72 -16.56
N GLU A 85 -6.93 3.72 -15.96
CA GLU A 85 -7.18 5.01 -16.62
C GLU A 85 -5.90 5.85 -16.72
N VAL A 86 -5.08 5.84 -15.66
CA VAL A 86 -3.89 6.68 -15.54
C VAL A 86 -2.70 6.07 -16.28
N LEU A 87 -2.50 4.76 -16.18
CA LEU A 87 -1.40 4.07 -16.84
C LEU A 87 -1.71 3.82 -18.31
N PRO A 88 -0.72 3.95 -19.22
CA PRO A 88 -0.87 3.52 -20.59
C PRO A 88 -1.27 2.03 -20.66
N PRO A 89 -2.11 1.63 -21.63
CA PRO A 89 -2.36 0.23 -21.91
C PRO A 89 -1.03 -0.52 -22.09
N SER A 90 -0.89 -1.70 -21.57
CA SER A 90 0.33 -2.52 -21.61
C SER A 90 1.50 -2.07 -20.72
N MET A 91 1.41 -0.96 -20.00
CA MET A 91 2.45 -0.60 -19.05
C MET A 91 2.36 -1.49 -17.80
N GLY A 92 3.41 -2.27 -17.56
CA GLY A 92 3.56 -3.01 -16.31
C GLY A 92 3.86 -2.09 -15.13
N TYR A 93 3.62 -2.57 -13.93
CA TYR A 93 3.98 -1.84 -12.71
C TYR A 93 4.40 -2.79 -11.59
N TYR A 94 5.34 -2.30 -10.77
CA TYR A 94 5.64 -2.85 -9.45
C TYR A 94 4.62 -2.29 -8.47
N TYR A 95 3.99 -3.15 -7.68
CA TYR A 95 3.01 -2.71 -6.70
C TYR A 95 3.52 -2.97 -5.28
N LEU A 96 3.67 -1.89 -4.51
CA LEU A 96 4.00 -1.98 -3.09
C LEU A 96 2.72 -2.29 -2.30
N PHE A 97 2.60 -3.53 -1.86
CA PHE A 97 1.48 -3.94 -1.01
C PHE A 97 1.64 -3.43 0.43
N MET A 98 2.83 -3.59 1.00
CA MET A 98 3.11 -3.20 2.37
C MET A 98 4.58 -2.85 2.55
N ILE A 99 4.87 -1.84 3.36
CA ILE A 99 6.21 -1.53 3.83
C ILE A 99 6.16 -1.18 5.31
N GLY A 100 7.10 -1.75 6.07
CA GLY A 100 7.25 -1.49 7.49
C GLY A 100 8.68 -1.15 7.85
N LYS A 101 8.85 -0.34 8.92
CA LYS A 101 10.15 -0.02 9.53
C LYS A 101 10.14 -0.42 11.00
N ASP A 102 11.25 -0.96 11.47
CA ASP A 102 11.46 -1.23 12.89
C ASP A 102 11.62 0.08 13.67
N LEU A 103 10.60 0.42 14.44
CA LEU A 103 10.60 1.63 15.27
C LEU A 103 11.44 1.49 16.54
N SER A 104 11.89 0.29 16.89
CA SER A 104 12.80 0.05 18.03
C SER A 104 14.23 0.50 17.73
N GLN A 105 14.54 0.74 16.45
CA GLN A 105 15.85 1.17 15.96
C GLN A 105 15.82 2.62 15.42
N PRO A 106 15.59 3.64 16.24
CA PRO A 106 15.38 5.02 15.77
C PRO A 106 16.63 5.65 15.12
N ASN A 107 17.80 5.08 15.36
CA ASN A 107 19.07 5.58 14.81
C ASN A 107 19.36 5.03 13.41
N VAL A 108 18.74 3.92 13.00
CA VAL A 108 18.87 3.39 11.64
C VAL A 108 18.02 4.24 10.70
N ARG A 109 18.64 4.77 9.67
CA ARG A 109 17.98 5.68 8.72
C ARG A 109 18.19 5.22 7.29
N GLY A 110 17.28 5.60 6.42
CA GLY A 110 17.41 5.37 4.98
C GLY A 110 16.91 4.00 4.49
N SER A 111 16.49 3.08 5.35
CA SER A 111 16.07 1.74 4.95
C SER A 111 14.89 1.75 3.99
N VAL A 112 13.84 2.52 4.29
CA VAL A 112 12.69 2.71 3.38
C VAL A 112 13.14 3.35 2.06
N ARG A 113 14.04 4.34 2.12
CA ARG A 113 14.64 4.97 0.92
C ARG A 113 15.37 3.94 0.05
N THR A 114 16.16 3.07 0.65
CA THR A 114 16.89 2.02 -0.06
C THR A 114 15.93 1.12 -0.83
N ILE A 115 14.87 0.64 -0.17
CA ILE A 115 13.85 -0.21 -0.81
C ILE A 115 13.15 0.54 -1.95
N LEU A 116 12.65 1.76 -1.71
CA LEU A 116 11.93 2.52 -2.73
C LEU A 116 12.81 2.84 -3.94
N ASN A 117 14.05 3.26 -3.72
CA ASN A 117 14.99 3.54 -4.81
C ASN A 117 15.30 2.29 -5.63
N HIS A 118 15.48 1.13 -4.99
CA HIS A 118 15.69 -0.12 -5.68
C HIS A 118 14.57 -0.42 -6.70
N TYR A 119 13.31 -0.30 -6.29
CA TYR A 119 12.19 -0.55 -7.21
C TYR A 119 11.98 0.56 -8.24
N LYS A 120 12.28 1.81 -7.90
CA LYS A 120 12.28 2.91 -8.89
C LYS A 120 13.33 2.68 -9.97
N GLU A 121 14.56 2.31 -9.61
CA GLU A 121 15.63 2.01 -10.56
C GLU A 121 15.27 0.82 -11.47
N ARG A 122 14.64 -0.22 -10.92
CA ARG A 122 14.12 -1.33 -11.73
C ARG A 122 13.03 -0.86 -12.69
N ALA A 123 12.06 -0.10 -12.20
CA ALA A 123 10.98 0.44 -13.01
C ALA A 123 11.49 1.35 -14.12
N ASP A 124 12.49 2.20 -13.84
CA ASP A 124 13.11 3.08 -14.82
C ASP A 124 13.81 2.29 -15.94
N ARG A 125 14.53 1.23 -15.58
CA ARG A 125 15.21 0.33 -16.53
C ARG A 125 14.21 -0.44 -17.37
N ASP A 126 13.16 -0.97 -16.76
CA ASP A 126 12.17 -1.84 -17.40
C ASP A 126 11.03 -1.03 -18.07
N ASN A 127 11.08 0.29 -17.99
CA ASN A 127 10.05 1.23 -18.45
C ASN A 127 8.65 0.89 -17.90
N CYS A 128 8.61 0.60 -16.60
CA CYS A 128 7.42 0.29 -15.83
C CYS A 128 7.08 1.42 -14.85
N ALA A 129 5.90 1.38 -14.27
CA ALA A 129 5.53 2.25 -13.16
C ALA A 129 5.81 1.59 -11.79
N VAL A 130 5.77 2.39 -10.72
CA VAL A 130 5.64 1.92 -9.34
C VAL A 130 4.35 2.47 -8.76
N VAL A 131 3.53 1.60 -8.20
CA VAL A 131 2.19 1.93 -7.68
C VAL A 131 2.10 1.59 -6.20
N LEU A 132 1.45 2.44 -5.44
CA LEU A 132 1.17 2.23 -4.02
C LEU A 132 -0.04 3.04 -3.55
N GLU A 133 -0.56 2.71 -2.38
CA GLU A 133 -1.53 3.52 -1.66
C GLU A 133 -0.89 4.13 -0.39
N ALA A 134 -0.93 5.46 -0.30
CA ALA A 134 -0.59 6.17 0.94
C ALA A 134 -1.84 6.32 1.81
N ILE A 135 -1.79 5.82 3.04
CA ILE A 135 -2.92 5.80 3.97
C ILE A 135 -2.77 6.78 5.13
N SER A 136 -1.89 7.74 4.98
CA SER A 136 -1.71 8.87 5.90
C SER A 136 -1.04 10.04 5.19
N GLU A 137 -1.26 11.26 5.68
CA GLU A 137 -0.60 12.45 5.15
C GLU A 137 0.94 12.38 5.26
N HIS A 138 1.45 11.75 6.32
CA HIS A 138 2.88 11.52 6.46
C HIS A 138 3.41 10.61 5.35
N ALA A 139 2.78 9.46 5.11
CA ALA A 139 3.17 8.54 4.05
C ALA A 139 3.07 9.21 2.66
N LYS A 140 1.99 9.97 2.41
CA LYS A 140 1.83 10.76 1.18
C LYS A 140 3.02 11.69 0.96
N SER A 141 3.37 12.50 1.95
CA SER A 141 4.50 13.45 1.86
C SER A 141 5.84 12.75 1.59
N VAL A 142 6.06 11.58 2.21
CA VAL A 142 7.24 10.76 1.94
C VAL A 142 7.26 10.31 0.49
N TYR A 143 6.17 9.77 -0.04
CA TYR A 143 6.12 9.30 -1.42
C TYR A 143 6.19 10.43 -2.45
N GLU A 144 5.58 11.60 -2.18
CA GLU A 144 5.76 12.81 -3.00
C GLU A 144 7.24 13.21 -3.10
N TYR A 145 7.99 13.16 -2.00
CA TYR A 145 9.44 13.40 -1.99
C TYR A 145 10.21 12.42 -2.89
N PHE A 146 9.72 11.18 -3.03
CA PHE A 146 10.27 10.18 -3.95
C PHE A 146 9.78 10.33 -5.39
N GLY A 147 8.97 11.35 -5.69
CA GLY A 147 8.49 11.63 -7.05
C GLY A 147 7.21 10.88 -7.43
N PHE A 148 6.53 10.27 -6.47
CA PHE A 148 5.20 9.72 -6.72
C PHE A 148 4.18 10.85 -6.88
N ARG A 149 3.20 10.63 -7.75
CA ARG A 149 2.12 11.58 -8.03
C ARG A 149 0.79 11.00 -7.56
N ILE A 150 -0.05 11.84 -6.98
CA ILE A 150 -1.40 11.47 -6.56
C ILE A 150 -2.27 11.31 -7.82
N CYS A 151 -2.88 10.13 -7.96
CA CYS A 151 -3.76 9.81 -9.08
C CYS A 151 -5.23 9.72 -8.67
N LEU A 152 -5.49 9.40 -7.41
CA LEU A 152 -6.82 9.38 -6.82
C LEU A 152 -6.70 9.62 -5.31
N THR A 153 -7.60 10.44 -4.78
CA THR A 153 -7.83 10.58 -3.34
C THR A 153 -9.18 9.94 -3.01
N PHE A 154 -9.21 9.12 -1.98
CA PHE A 154 -10.39 8.37 -1.57
C PHE A 154 -10.54 8.36 -0.06
N LYS A 155 -11.75 8.04 0.43
CA LYS A 155 -12.06 7.91 1.86
C LYS A 155 -12.48 6.50 2.22
N PHE A 156 -12.00 6.03 3.36
CA PHE A 156 -12.41 4.78 3.99
C PHE A 156 -13.05 5.02 5.33
N GLY A 157 -13.95 4.12 5.71
CA GLY A 157 -14.43 4.00 7.08
C GLY A 157 -15.30 5.15 7.55
N GLU A 158 -16.03 5.85 6.67
CA GLU A 158 -17.06 6.78 7.09
C GLU A 158 -18.08 6.08 7.99
N LYS A 159 -18.40 6.68 9.15
CA LYS A 159 -19.25 6.14 10.22
C LYS A 159 -18.69 4.87 10.89
N GLU A 160 -17.42 4.61 10.74
CA GLU A 160 -16.71 3.53 11.41
C GLU A 160 -15.49 4.06 12.16
N VAL A 161 -14.76 5.02 11.57
CA VAL A 161 -13.53 5.58 12.13
C VAL A 161 -13.43 7.08 11.85
N ASN A 162 -12.66 7.77 12.66
CA ASN A 162 -12.31 9.18 12.43
C ASN A 162 -11.16 9.35 11.40
N SER A 163 -10.74 10.59 11.16
CA SER A 163 -9.64 10.93 10.22
C SER A 163 -8.28 10.29 10.53
N GLN A 164 -8.11 9.75 11.73
CA GLN A 164 -6.90 9.04 12.14
C GLN A 164 -7.04 7.51 12.04
N GLY A 165 -8.22 7.01 11.65
CA GLY A 165 -8.52 5.58 11.62
C GLY A 165 -8.83 4.98 12.99
N ILE A 166 -9.20 5.80 13.98
CA ILE A 166 -9.66 5.36 15.30
C ILE A 166 -11.15 5.16 15.27
N LEU A 167 -11.64 4.08 15.89
CA LEU A 167 -13.05 3.73 15.93
C LEU A 167 -13.92 4.90 16.41
N ASP A 168 -14.87 5.29 15.57
CA ASP A 168 -15.80 6.39 15.82
C ASP A 168 -17.07 6.19 14.97
N PRO A 169 -18.23 5.84 15.57
CA PRO A 169 -19.48 5.62 14.84
C PRO A 169 -20.01 6.84 14.08
N GLU A 170 -19.56 8.04 14.44
CA GLU A 170 -19.89 9.31 13.75
C GLU A 170 -18.70 9.83 12.94
N GLY A 171 -17.64 9.02 12.83
CA GLY A 171 -16.39 9.40 12.20
C GLY A 171 -16.51 9.68 10.71
N GLU A 172 -15.73 10.62 10.24
CA GLU A 172 -15.65 11.05 8.84
C GLU A 172 -14.85 10.08 7.95
N GLY A 173 -14.23 9.04 8.52
CA GLY A 173 -13.28 8.19 7.84
C GLY A 173 -11.92 8.85 7.66
N PHE A 174 -10.94 8.07 7.22
CA PHE A 174 -9.61 8.58 6.90
C PHE A 174 -9.37 8.62 5.38
N THR A 175 -8.46 9.48 4.98
CA THR A 175 -8.12 9.71 3.58
C THR A 175 -6.93 8.86 3.15
N GLY A 176 -7.06 8.21 2.00
CA GLY A 176 -5.98 7.52 1.31
C GLY A 176 -5.72 8.11 -0.07
N HIS A 177 -4.55 7.83 -0.62
CA HIS A 177 -4.13 8.32 -1.92
C HIS A 177 -3.52 7.20 -2.74
N LEU A 178 -4.09 6.92 -3.92
CA LEU A 178 -3.41 6.13 -4.94
C LEU A 178 -2.31 6.99 -5.55
N MET A 179 -1.08 6.51 -5.50
CA MET A 179 0.07 7.26 -5.98
C MET A 179 0.90 6.41 -6.94
N ILE A 180 1.36 7.04 -8.01
CA ILE A 180 2.12 6.38 -9.07
C ILE A 180 3.41 7.14 -9.36
N TYR A 181 4.49 6.39 -9.48
CA TYR A 181 5.77 6.88 -9.99
C TYR A 181 6.06 6.31 -11.37
N HIS A 182 6.55 7.16 -12.27
CA HIS A 182 7.19 6.79 -13.52
C HIS A 182 8.24 7.87 -13.85
N LYS A 183 9.42 7.48 -14.41
CA LYS A 183 10.51 8.43 -14.74
C LYS A 183 10.05 9.58 -15.62
N ASP A 184 9.13 9.32 -16.56
CA ASP A 184 8.54 10.32 -17.47
C ASP A 184 7.08 10.61 -17.09
N GLY A 185 6.76 10.61 -15.80
CA GLY A 185 5.37 10.67 -15.29
C GLY A 185 4.56 11.86 -15.84
N GLU A 186 5.18 13.02 -16.10
CA GLU A 186 4.50 14.18 -16.69
C GLU A 186 3.98 13.93 -18.11
N LYS A 187 4.63 13.05 -18.85
CA LYS A 187 4.29 12.75 -20.25
C LYS A 187 3.44 11.48 -20.37
N VAL A 188 3.60 10.58 -19.42
CA VAL A 188 3.10 9.20 -19.50
C VAL A 188 1.82 9.02 -18.72
N LEU A 189 1.73 9.59 -17.50
CA LEU A 189 0.56 9.44 -16.65
C LEU A 189 -0.58 10.36 -17.14
N ARG A 190 -1.75 9.78 -17.30
CA ARG A 190 -2.98 10.47 -17.71
C ARG A 190 -3.74 10.99 -16.47
N LEU A 191 -3.15 11.98 -15.79
CA LEU A 191 -3.70 12.56 -14.57
C LEU A 191 -4.89 13.48 -14.83
#